data_a8501fe41126212a902c506a3bfbe916
#
_entry.id   a8501fe41126212a902c506a3bfbe916
#
_cell.length_a   1.000
_cell.length_b   1.000
_cell.length_c   1.000
_cell.angle_alpha   90.00
_cell.angle_beta   90.00
_cell.angle_gamma   90.00
#
_symmetry.space_group_name_H-M   'P 1'
#
loop_
_entity.id
_entity.type
_entity.pdbx_description
1 polymer ?
#
loop_
_entity_poly.entity_id
_entity_poly.type
_entity_poly.pdbx_seq_one_letter_code
_entity_poly.pdbx_strand_id
1 'polypeptide(L)'
;TRDVIPHGKVNGPVITSARMLIGYFDDWRTGMETFADANNLVAPRTESWTLGTPFGWQSWGVLAEKNSYATDVEISDYYHEVLVPGGFCNNQGNIVFSLDAGDCMSDTVHLNFINQCKEKNQVVGCYSTPLSMWSREYPNWDDVLVQAADGTKWTRWDVVLKADGKPIWYDGAYCMDPTHPYTKSAMANFLRTQATYGFKYVKMDFVNCGIVQADSYYNPEVTT
;
A
#
# COMPACT_ATOMS: atom_id res chain seq x y z
N THR A 1 -13.27 -8.45 14.60
CA THR A 1 -12.74 -8.40 13.23
C THR A 1 -13.75 -7.71 12.33
N ARG A 2 -13.28 -6.92 11.38
CA ARG A 2 -14.14 -6.28 10.37
C ARG A 2 -14.41 -7.20 9.17
N ASP A 3 -13.79 -8.38 9.15
CA ASP A 3 -13.89 -9.32 8.04
C ASP A 3 -15.26 -9.98 8.04
N VAL A 4 -16.11 -9.49 7.17
CA VAL A 4 -17.47 -10.01 6.95
C VAL A 4 -17.57 -10.77 5.62
N ILE A 5 -16.52 -10.76 4.82
CA ILE A 5 -16.44 -11.45 3.53
C ILE A 5 -15.55 -12.70 3.71
N PRO A 6 -15.96 -13.86 3.20
CA PRO A 6 -15.13 -15.05 3.22
C PRO A 6 -13.82 -14.85 2.47
N HIS A 7 -12.72 -15.29 3.07
CA HIS A 7 -11.43 -15.41 2.41
C HIS A 7 -11.38 -16.65 1.53
N GLY A 8 -10.39 -16.73 0.65
CA GLY A 8 -10.14 -17.86 -0.20
C GLY A 8 -9.90 -19.16 0.59
N LYS A 9 -9.99 -20.28 -0.11
CA LYS A 9 -9.81 -21.62 0.45
C LYS A 9 -8.62 -22.30 -0.20
N VAL A 10 -7.91 -23.10 0.56
CA VAL A 10 -6.88 -24.01 0.04
C VAL A 10 -7.47 -25.43 0.02
N ASN A 11 -7.49 -26.06 -1.14
CA ASN A 11 -8.00 -27.43 -1.33
C ASN A 11 -6.91 -28.29 -1.96
N GLY A 12 -6.77 -29.52 -1.47
CA GLY A 12 -5.83 -30.48 -2.03
C GLY A 12 -5.64 -31.71 -1.15
N PRO A 13 -4.97 -32.76 -1.65
CA PRO A 13 -4.65 -33.95 -0.86
C PRO A 13 -3.62 -33.64 0.25
N VAL A 14 -2.86 -32.58 0.11
CA VAL A 14 -1.93 -32.05 1.12
C VAL A 14 -2.12 -30.55 1.20
N ILE A 15 -2.35 -30.04 2.40
CA ILE A 15 -2.49 -28.60 2.67
C ILE A 15 -1.34 -28.18 3.57
N THR A 16 -0.58 -27.17 3.13
CA THR A 16 0.49 -26.58 3.92
C THR A 16 0.02 -25.23 4.47
N SER A 17 0.00 -25.10 5.79
CA SER A 17 -0.29 -23.81 6.44
C SER A 17 0.86 -22.81 6.27
N ALA A 18 0.58 -21.54 6.53
CA ALA A 18 1.63 -20.57 6.75
C ALA A 18 2.55 -21.02 7.90
N ARG A 19 3.83 -20.65 7.83
CA ARG A 19 4.77 -20.92 8.93
C ARG A 19 4.38 -20.10 10.15
N MET A 20 4.47 -20.71 11.32
CA MET A 20 4.16 -20.07 12.59
C MET A 20 5.41 -20.09 13.46
N LEU A 21 5.72 -18.95 14.08
CA LEU A 21 6.72 -18.87 15.14
C LEU A 21 6.00 -18.85 16.48
N ILE A 22 6.37 -19.75 17.37
CA ILE A 22 5.89 -19.81 18.76
C ILE A 22 7.10 -19.74 19.66
N GLY A 23 7.09 -18.83 20.62
CA GLY A 23 8.19 -18.66 21.57
C GLY A 23 7.71 -18.07 22.89
N TYR A 24 8.53 -18.23 23.91
CA TYR A 24 8.40 -17.56 25.19
C TYR A 24 9.59 -16.62 25.35
N PHE A 25 9.35 -15.37 25.73
CA PHE A 25 10.37 -14.34 25.87
C PHE A 25 10.11 -13.55 27.15
N ASP A 26 11.16 -13.25 27.89
CA ASP A 26 11.07 -12.40 29.09
C ASP A 26 10.75 -10.94 28.71
N ASP A 27 11.13 -10.52 27.51
CA ASP A 27 10.80 -9.20 26.94
C ASP A 27 10.14 -9.38 25.58
N TRP A 28 8.95 -8.80 25.42
CA TRP A 28 8.19 -8.84 24.17
C TRP A 28 8.95 -8.24 22.97
N ARG A 29 9.84 -7.28 23.21
CA ARG A 29 10.69 -6.67 22.15
C ARG A 29 11.64 -7.70 21.55
N THR A 30 12.28 -8.49 22.37
CA THR A 30 13.11 -9.63 21.92
C THR A 30 12.29 -10.63 21.10
N GLY A 31 11.05 -10.87 21.50
CA GLY A 31 10.12 -11.69 20.72
C GLY A 31 9.82 -11.12 19.34
N MET A 32 9.60 -9.82 19.25
CA MET A 32 9.37 -9.14 17.97
C MET A 32 10.60 -9.14 17.06
N GLU A 33 11.79 -8.92 17.62
CA GLU A 33 13.05 -9.00 16.88
C GLU A 33 13.29 -10.42 16.35
N THR A 34 13.09 -11.43 17.19
CA THR A 34 13.20 -12.85 16.77
C THR A 34 12.21 -13.20 15.66
N PHE A 35 10.99 -12.67 15.73
CA PHE A 35 10.00 -12.85 14.66
C PHE A 35 10.43 -12.16 13.36
N ALA A 36 11.00 -10.96 13.44
CA ALA A 36 11.52 -10.24 12.27
C ALA A 36 12.69 -11.00 11.63
N ASP A 37 13.61 -11.53 12.43
CA ASP A 37 14.74 -12.34 11.96
C ASP A 37 14.26 -13.63 11.28
N ALA A 38 13.28 -14.30 11.87
CA ALA A 38 12.66 -15.50 11.27
C ALA A 38 11.99 -15.21 9.92
N ASN A 39 11.30 -14.07 9.80
CA ASN A 39 10.75 -13.63 8.52
C ASN A 39 11.84 -13.35 7.49
N ASN A 40 12.93 -12.70 7.89
CA ASN A 40 14.05 -12.42 6.99
C ASN A 40 14.77 -13.69 6.51
N LEU A 41 14.78 -14.76 7.30
CA LEU A 41 15.29 -16.07 6.85
C LEU A 41 14.41 -16.71 5.78
N VAL A 42 13.09 -16.51 5.85
CA VAL A 42 12.12 -17.10 4.92
C VAL A 42 11.99 -16.29 3.64
N ALA A 43 11.97 -14.97 3.78
CA ALA A 43 11.86 -14.00 2.70
C ALA A 43 12.91 -12.91 2.90
N PRO A 44 14.15 -13.16 2.50
CA PRO A 44 15.22 -12.20 2.68
C PRO A 44 14.89 -10.87 2.00
N ARG A 45 15.20 -9.78 2.68
CA ARG A 45 15.05 -8.46 2.13
C ARG A 45 16.01 -8.27 0.96
N THR A 46 15.50 -7.96 -0.22
CA THR A 46 16.27 -7.78 -1.46
C THR A 46 16.81 -6.35 -1.61
N GLU A 47 16.14 -5.39 -0.99
CA GLU A 47 16.49 -3.98 -1.02
C GLU A 47 17.03 -3.52 0.34
N SER A 48 18.05 -2.68 0.32
CA SER A 48 18.56 -2.07 1.54
C SER A 48 17.87 -0.73 1.80
N TRP A 49 17.04 -0.67 2.82
CA TRP A 49 16.55 0.60 3.34
C TRP A 49 17.63 1.22 4.24
N THR A 50 18.13 2.41 3.84
CA THR A 50 19.26 3.07 4.52
C THR A 50 18.87 4.30 5.33
N LEU A 51 17.59 4.66 5.36
CA LEU A 51 17.10 5.88 5.99
C LEU A 51 16.66 5.68 7.46
N GLY A 52 17.14 4.64 8.11
CA GLY A 52 16.75 4.31 9.48
C GLY A 52 15.36 3.70 9.60
N THR A 53 14.90 3.47 10.82
CA THR A 53 13.54 2.96 11.06
C THR A 53 12.51 3.97 10.56
N PRO A 54 11.55 3.59 9.71
CA PRO A 54 10.48 4.48 9.31
C PRO A 54 9.69 4.95 10.54
N PHE A 55 9.81 6.21 10.85
CA PHE A 55 9.17 6.86 11.99
C PHE A 55 8.74 8.25 11.58
N GLY A 56 7.53 8.66 11.92
CA GLY A 56 7.10 9.98 11.55
C GLY A 56 5.60 10.20 11.63
N TRP A 57 5.09 11.00 10.74
CA TRP A 57 3.72 11.47 10.70
C TRP A 57 2.98 10.95 9.47
N GLN A 58 1.70 10.72 9.65
CA GLN A 58 0.78 10.30 8.61
C GLN A 58 -0.49 11.15 8.66
N SER A 59 -0.86 11.74 7.53
CA SER A 59 -1.88 12.81 7.49
C SER A 59 -3.28 12.36 7.88
N TRP A 60 -3.66 11.13 7.60
CA TRP A 60 -5.03 10.63 7.81
C TRP A 60 -5.46 10.68 9.28
N GLY A 61 -4.57 10.34 10.20
CA GLY A 61 -4.92 10.21 11.61
C GLY A 61 -5.44 11.50 12.27
N VAL A 62 -5.06 12.65 11.72
CA VAL A 62 -5.42 13.97 12.26
C VAL A 62 -6.28 14.76 11.27
N LEU A 63 -5.92 14.75 10.00
CA LEU A 63 -6.51 15.62 8.97
C LEU A 63 -7.62 14.92 8.19
N ALA A 64 -7.50 13.61 7.97
CA ALA A 64 -8.40 12.85 7.13
C ALA A 64 -8.62 13.56 5.77
N GLU A 65 -9.85 13.81 5.39
CA GLU A 65 -10.22 14.50 4.15
C GLU A 65 -9.88 16.01 4.15
N LYS A 66 -9.46 16.56 5.29
CA LYS A 66 -9.05 17.97 5.41
C LYS A 66 -7.59 18.21 5.06
N ASN A 67 -6.91 17.16 4.59
CA ASN A 67 -5.52 17.26 4.17
C ASN A 67 -5.36 18.30 3.05
N SER A 68 -4.36 19.16 3.17
CA SER A 68 -4.06 20.19 2.17
C SER A 68 -2.56 20.49 2.15
N TYR A 69 -2.07 20.96 1.01
CA TYR A 69 -0.67 21.36 0.87
C TYR A 69 -0.24 22.36 1.96
N ALA A 70 -1.06 23.36 2.23
CA ALA A 70 -0.73 24.38 3.24
C ALA A 70 -0.58 23.77 4.64
N THR A 71 -1.48 22.87 5.01
CA THR A 71 -1.44 22.17 6.30
C THR A 71 -0.22 21.23 6.39
N ASP A 72 0.09 20.53 5.30
CA ASP A 72 1.24 19.63 5.26
C ASP A 72 2.56 20.40 5.40
N VAL A 73 2.66 21.58 4.77
CA VAL A 73 3.84 22.46 4.91
C VAL A 73 3.97 22.95 6.35
N GLU A 74 2.89 23.44 6.96
CA GLU A 74 2.89 23.92 8.34
C GLU A 74 3.34 22.83 9.32
N ILE A 75 2.83 21.62 9.16
CA ILE A 75 3.21 20.49 9.99
C ILE A 75 4.67 20.10 9.75
N SER A 76 5.11 20.06 8.49
CA SER A 76 6.49 19.81 8.12
C SER A 76 7.46 20.81 8.77
N ASP A 77 7.11 22.11 8.75
CA ASP A 77 7.88 23.16 9.40
C ASP A 77 7.94 22.95 10.93
N TYR A 78 6.82 22.70 11.55
CA TYR A 78 6.75 22.45 12.99
C TYR A 78 7.61 21.23 13.41
N TYR A 79 7.60 20.16 12.65
CA TYR A 79 8.48 19.02 12.92
C TYR A 79 9.95 19.40 12.77
N HIS A 80 10.31 20.16 11.75
CA HIS A 80 11.68 20.58 11.52
C HIS A 80 12.20 21.53 12.59
N GLU A 81 11.39 22.50 12.98
CA GLU A 81 11.81 23.59 13.87
C GLU A 81 11.72 23.22 15.35
N VAL A 82 10.76 22.35 15.70
CA VAL A 82 10.43 22.09 17.13
C VAL A 82 10.66 20.64 17.53
N LEU A 83 10.07 19.70 16.80
CA LEU A 83 10.03 18.31 17.26
C LEU A 83 11.35 17.56 17.03
N VAL A 84 11.96 17.71 15.85
CA VAL A 84 13.22 17.04 15.52
C VAL A 84 14.38 17.56 16.40
N PRO A 85 14.54 18.86 16.65
CA PRO A 85 15.51 19.35 17.63
C PRO A 85 15.28 18.84 19.05
N GLY A 86 14.03 18.55 19.40
CA GLY A 86 13.64 17.89 20.66
C GLY A 86 13.90 16.37 20.70
N GLY A 87 14.44 15.79 19.63
CA GLY A 87 14.73 14.35 19.54
C GLY A 87 13.61 13.49 18.97
N PHE A 88 12.54 14.08 18.45
CA PHE A 88 11.42 13.36 17.84
C PHE A 88 11.75 13.00 16.38
N CYS A 89 12.64 12.04 16.21
CA CYS A 89 13.11 11.52 14.92
C CYS A 89 13.58 10.08 15.09
N ASN A 90 13.88 9.41 13.98
CA ASN A 90 14.47 8.08 14.03
C ASN A 90 15.97 8.14 14.44
N ASN A 91 16.60 6.97 14.54
CA ASN A 91 18.01 6.83 14.92
C ASN A 91 19.05 7.44 13.95
N GLN A 92 18.60 7.99 12.82
CA GLN A 92 19.43 8.71 11.85
C GLN A 92 19.04 10.19 11.71
N GLY A 93 18.19 10.70 12.60
CA GLY A 93 17.70 12.07 12.55
C GLY A 93 16.67 12.32 11.44
N ASN A 94 16.12 11.25 10.84
CA ASN A 94 15.11 11.34 9.79
C ASN A 94 13.70 11.23 10.36
N ILE A 95 12.77 11.81 9.63
CA ILE A 95 11.34 11.64 9.85
C ILE A 95 10.64 11.37 8.53
N VAL A 96 9.66 10.47 8.54
CA VAL A 96 8.82 10.16 7.39
C VAL A 96 7.53 10.96 7.45
N PHE A 97 7.25 11.69 6.39
CA PHE A 97 5.96 12.33 6.13
C PHE A 97 5.17 11.49 5.13
N SER A 98 4.21 10.73 5.60
CA SER A 98 3.34 9.92 4.75
C SER A 98 2.06 10.69 4.45
N LEU A 99 1.93 11.15 3.21
CA LEU A 99 0.71 11.77 2.71
C LEU A 99 -0.31 10.69 2.38
N ASP A 100 -1.47 10.77 3.01
CA ASP A 100 -2.60 9.87 2.80
C ASP A 100 -3.58 10.50 1.84
N ALA A 101 -4.23 9.69 1.01
CA ALA A 101 -5.23 10.17 0.06
C ALA A 101 -4.79 11.44 -0.71
N GLY A 102 -3.51 11.48 -1.09
CA GLY A 102 -2.85 12.64 -1.73
C GLY A 102 -3.43 13.04 -3.09
N ASP A 103 -4.56 12.49 -3.47
CA ASP A 103 -5.31 12.73 -4.69
C ASP A 103 -5.80 14.18 -4.82
N CYS A 104 -5.76 14.94 -3.74
CA CYS A 104 -6.11 16.36 -3.75
C CYS A 104 -4.97 17.29 -4.23
N MET A 105 -3.77 16.75 -4.43
CA MET A 105 -2.61 17.52 -4.85
C MET A 105 -2.24 17.21 -6.30
N SER A 106 -2.01 18.25 -7.10
CA SER A 106 -1.42 18.08 -8.43
C SER A 106 0.04 17.64 -8.34
N ASP A 107 0.56 17.04 -9.40
CA ASP A 107 1.97 16.61 -9.48
C ASP A 107 2.95 17.73 -9.14
N THR A 108 2.65 18.95 -9.56
CA THR A 108 3.48 20.13 -9.25
C THR A 108 3.50 20.42 -7.75
N VAL A 109 2.37 20.28 -7.07
CA VAL A 109 2.26 20.49 -5.62
C VAL A 109 3.03 19.40 -4.87
N HIS A 110 2.91 18.15 -5.29
CA HIS A 110 3.68 17.03 -4.74
C HIS A 110 5.20 17.29 -4.87
N LEU A 111 5.66 17.70 -6.06
CA LEU A 111 7.08 17.99 -6.30
C LEU A 111 7.58 19.12 -5.41
N ASN A 112 6.80 20.19 -5.26
CA ASN A 112 7.16 21.30 -4.38
C ASN A 112 7.27 20.86 -2.92
N PHE A 113 6.32 20.07 -2.44
CA PHE A 113 6.33 19.55 -1.07
C PHE A 113 7.53 18.61 -0.83
N ILE A 114 7.79 17.70 -1.77
CA ILE A 114 8.95 16.79 -1.70
C ILE A 114 10.26 17.56 -1.62
N ASN A 115 10.42 18.61 -2.42
CA ASN A 115 11.63 19.42 -2.41
C ASN A 115 11.82 20.15 -1.07
N GLN A 116 10.77 20.75 -0.53
CA GLN A 116 10.81 21.39 0.80
C GLN A 116 11.15 20.39 1.91
N CYS A 117 10.54 19.21 1.90
CA CYS A 117 10.83 18.14 2.88
C CYS A 117 12.28 17.67 2.78
N LYS A 118 12.81 17.54 1.57
CA LYS A 118 14.20 17.15 1.33
C LYS A 118 15.19 18.14 1.94
N GLU A 119 14.95 19.44 1.83
CA GLU A 119 15.77 20.48 2.44
C GLU A 119 15.79 20.38 3.98
N LYS A 120 14.74 19.83 4.57
CA LYS A 120 14.57 19.60 6.02
C LYS A 120 15.00 18.23 6.49
N ASN A 121 15.68 17.43 5.66
CA ASN A 121 16.03 16.03 5.94
C ASN A 121 14.80 15.15 6.28
N GLN A 122 13.67 15.41 5.65
CA GLN A 122 12.44 14.66 5.80
C GLN A 122 12.23 13.75 4.60
N VAL A 123 11.72 12.55 4.87
CA VAL A 123 11.42 11.53 3.86
C VAL A 123 9.94 11.57 3.54
N VAL A 124 9.57 11.73 2.29
CA VAL A 124 8.15 11.80 1.91
C VAL A 124 7.65 10.44 1.46
N GLY A 125 6.49 10.06 2.00
CA GLY A 125 5.72 8.89 1.62
C GLY A 125 4.43 9.25 0.91
N CYS A 126 3.96 8.36 0.04
CA CYS A 126 2.66 8.46 -0.63
C CYS A 126 1.72 7.32 -0.18
N TYR A 127 0.49 7.39 -0.67
CA TYR A 127 -0.58 6.44 -0.40
C TYR A 127 -1.01 5.72 -1.68
N SER A 128 -1.41 4.47 -1.54
CA SER A 128 -1.98 3.69 -2.64
C SER A 128 -2.97 2.65 -2.13
N THR A 129 -3.99 2.38 -2.92
CA THR A 129 -4.95 1.29 -2.73
C THR A 129 -4.87 0.31 -3.90
N PRO A 130 -3.80 -0.49 -3.98
CA PRO A 130 -3.43 -1.21 -5.19
C PRO A 130 -4.45 -2.24 -5.67
N LEU A 131 -5.31 -2.71 -4.77
CA LEU A 131 -6.28 -3.78 -5.03
C LEU A 131 -7.72 -3.31 -4.95
N SER A 132 -7.92 -1.99 -4.99
CA SER A 132 -9.24 -1.36 -4.89
C SER A 132 -9.53 -0.50 -6.11
N MET A 133 -10.62 -0.80 -6.78
CA MET A 133 -11.17 0.05 -7.84
C MET A 133 -12.26 0.92 -7.23
N TRP A 134 -11.91 2.16 -6.92
CA TRP A 134 -12.86 3.13 -6.37
C TRP A 134 -13.81 3.60 -7.44
N SER A 135 -15.09 3.54 -7.15
CA SER A 135 -16.11 4.12 -8.00
C SER A 135 -17.26 4.65 -7.14
N ARG A 136 -17.55 5.92 -7.26
CA ARG A 136 -18.71 6.54 -6.60
C ARG A 136 -20.01 6.26 -7.36
N GLU A 137 -19.88 5.94 -8.64
CA GLU A 137 -20.96 5.57 -9.53
C GLU A 137 -20.70 4.15 -10.04
N TYR A 138 -21.75 3.52 -10.56
CA TYR A 138 -21.62 2.19 -11.15
C TYR A 138 -20.66 2.26 -12.34
N PRO A 139 -19.52 1.56 -12.33
CA PRO A 139 -18.54 1.67 -13.40
C PRO A 139 -19.11 1.12 -14.71
N ASN A 140 -18.71 1.71 -15.82
CA ASN A 140 -18.88 1.05 -17.10
C ASN A 140 -17.91 -0.13 -17.19
N TRP A 141 -18.42 -1.35 -17.08
CA TRP A 141 -17.60 -2.56 -17.04
C TRP A 141 -16.85 -2.85 -18.32
N ASP A 142 -17.35 -2.33 -19.45
CA ASP A 142 -16.73 -2.50 -20.78
C ASP A 142 -15.62 -1.49 -21.06
N ASP A 143 -15.38 -0.55 -20.16
CA ASP A 143 -14.29 0.40 -20.30
C ASP A 143 -12.94 -0.34 -20.40
N VAL A 144 -12.24 -0.11 -21.49
CA VAL A 144 -10.91 -0.66 -21.74
C VAL A 144 -9.90 0.08 -20.87
N LEU A 145 -9.27 -0.65 -19.96
CA LEU A 145 -8.22 -0.13 -19.08
C LEU A 145 -6.87 -0.07 -19.77
N VAL A 146 -6.59 -1.09 -20.60
CA VAL A 146 -5.34 -1.17 -21.38
C VAL A 146 -5.54 -2.04 -22.59
N GLN A 147 -4.81 -1.72 -23.66
CA GLN A 147 -4.64 -2.59 -24.80
C GLN A 147 -3.17 -3.03 -24.86
N ALA A 148 -2.94 -4.33 -24.72
CA ALA A 148 -1.62 -4.90 -24.81
C ALA A 148 -1.09 -4.87 -26.27
N ALA A 149 0.22 -5.03 -26.44
CA ALA A 149 0.87 -4.99 -27.75
C ALA A 149 0.39 -6.09 -28.72
N ASP A 150 -0.09 -7.21 -28.19
CA ASP A 150 -0.68 -8.32 -28.95
C ASP A 150 -2.16 -8.08 -29.34
N GLY A 151 -2.71 -6.91 -29.01
CA GLY A 151 -4.09 -6.54 -29.28
C GLY A 151 -5.09 -6.94 -28.18
N THR A 152 -4.66 -7.67 -27.15
CA THR A 152 -5.52 -8.01 -26.02
C THR A 152 -6.00 -6.74 -25.33
N LYS A 153 -7.32 -6.66 -25.13
CA LYS A 153 -7.96 -5.55 -24.39
C LYS A 153 -8.44 -6.09 -23.06
N TRP A 154 -8.01 -5.44 -21.98
CA TRP A 154 -8.52 -5.72 -20.64
C TRP A 154 -9.47 -4.61 -20.21
N THR A 155 -10.66 -5.02 -19.84
CA THR A 155 -11.72 -4.14 -19.36
C THR A 155 -11.74 -4.12 -17.83
N ARG A 156 -12.56 -3.22 -17.27
CA ARG A 156 -12.82 -3.22 -15.81
C ARG A 156 -13.40 -4.57 -15.36
N TRP A 157 -14.25 -5.17 -16.20
CA TRP A 157 -14.85 -6.48 -15.92
C TRP A 157 -13.82 -7.60 -15.79
N ASP A 158 -12.78 -7.57 -16.60
CA ASP A 158 -11.76 -8.61 -16.59
C ASP A 158 -10.91 -8.57 -15.31
N VAL A 159 -10.68 -7.38 -14.78
CA VAL A 159 -9.75 -7.13 -13.66
C VAL A 159 -10.41 -7.26 -12.28
N VAL A 160 -11.73 -7.09 -12.20
CA VAL A 160 -12.44 -7.15 -10.92
C VAL A 160 -12.75 -8.58 -10.51
N LEU A 161 -12.58 -8.90 -9.23
CA LEU A 161 -12.99 -10.18 -8.64
C LEU A 161 -14.50 -10.30 -8.58
N LYS A 162 -15.01 -11.52 -8.77
CA LYS A 162 -16.45 -11.82 -8.83
C LYS A 162 -16.82 -12.95 -7.86
N ALA A 163 -18.02 -12.84 -7.32
CA ALA A 163 -18.68 -13.92 -6.58
C ALA A 163 -20.09 -14.10 -7.15
N ASP A 164 -20.47 -15.34 -7.48
CA ASP A 164 -21.73 -15.66 -8.17
C ASP A 164 -21.91 -14.84 -9.46
N GLY A 165 -20.83 -14.65 -10.20
CA GLY A 165 -20.78 -13.89 -11.44
C GLY A 165 -20.94 -12.38 -11.28
N LYS A 166 -20.91 -11.82 -10.06
CA LYS A 166 -21.08 -10.39 -9.79
C LYS A 166 -19.81 -9.80 -9.19
N PRO A 167 -19.41 -8.56 -9.57
CA PRO A 167 -18.28 -7.87 -8.98
C PRO A 167 -18.40 -7.76 -7.47
N ILE A 168 -17.33 -8.09 -6.77
CA ILE A 168 -17.27 -8.01 -5.30
C ILE A 168 -17.05 -6.57 -4.89
N TRP A 169 -18.00 -6.04 -4.13
CA TRP A 169 -17.90 -4.75 -3.47
C TRP A 169 -17.51 -4.96 -2.01
N TYR A 170 -16.42 -4.36 -1.58
CA TYR A 170 -15.93 -4.48 -0.21
C TYR A 170 -15.30 -3.17 0.26
N ASP A 171 -15.71 -2.72 1.44
CA ASP A 171 -15.17 -1.54 2.12
C ASP A 171 -15.08 -0.26 1.26
N GLY A 172 -16.10 -0.05 0.43
CA GLY A 172 -16.22 1.16 -0.40
C GLY A 172 -15.62 1.08 -1.81
N ALA A 173 -15.06 -0.09 -2.20
CA ALA A 173 -14.45 -0.28 -3.50
C ALA A 173 -14.80 -1.64 -4.12
N TYR A 174 -14.60 -1.77 -5.43
CA TYR A 174 -14.59 -3.08 -6.08
C TYR A 174 -13.21 -3.74 -5.93
N CYS A 175 -13.21 -5.03 -5.56
CA CYS A 175 -12.01 -5.82 -5.35
C CYS A 175 -11.33 -6.15 -6.68
N MET A 176 -10.05 -5.84 -6.81
CA MET A 176 -9.25 -6.17 -7.99
C MET A 176 -8.47 -7.46 -7.80
N ASP A 177 -8.34 -8.23 -8.87
CA ASP A 177 -7.54 -9.45 -8.88
C ASP A 177 -6.04 -9.15 -8.80
N PRO A 178 -5.35 -9.52 -7.71
CA PRO A 178 -3.91 -9.27 -7.56
C PRO A 178 -3.06 -10.10 -8.52
N THR A 179 -3.61 -11.19 -9.08
CA THR A 179 -2.89 -12.07 -10.01
C THR A 179 -3.01 -11.62 -11.45
N HIS A 180 -3.94 -10.69 -11.74
CA HIS A 180 -4.17 -10.20 -13.09
C HIS A 180 -2.98 -9.34 -13.58
N PRO A 181 -2.50 -9.54 -14.82
CA PRO A 181 -1.36 -8.79 -15.37
C PRO A 181 -1.55 -7.27 -15.35
N TYR A 182 -2.76 -6.79 -15.59
CA TYR A 182 -3.08 -5.37 -15.48
C TYR A 182 -2.81 -4.83 -14.08
N THR A 183 -3.32 -5.48 -13.04
CA THR A 183 -3.14 -5.04 -11.64
C THR A 183 -1.67 -4.95 -11.29
N LYS A 184 -0.89 -5.97 -11.66
CA LYS A 184 0.57 -5.98 -11.45
C LYS A 184 1.28 -4.84 -12.17
N SER A 185 0.92 -4.60 -13.44
CA SER A 185 1.55 -3.54 -14.24
C SER A 185 1.14 -2.14 -13.77
N ALA A 186 -0.12 -1.94 -13.39
CA ALA A 186 -0.62 -0.68 -12.87
C ALA A 186 0.10 -0.31 -11.55
N MET A 187 0.24 -1.27 -10.64
CA MET A 187 1.01 -1.08 -9.42
C MET A 187 2.47 -0.74 -9.69
N ALA A 188 3.12 -1.51 -10.57
CA ALA A 188 4.52 -1.26 -10.92
C ALA A 188 4.72 0.12 -11.55
N ASN A 189 3.80 0.55 -12.40
CA ASN A 189 3.84 1.88 -13.03
C ASN A 189 3.61 2.99 -11.99
N PHE A 190 2.63 2.82 -11.10
CA PHE A 190 2.41 3.74 -9.99
C PHE A 190 3.70 3.91 -9.17
N LEU A 191 4.29 2.83 -8.69
CA LEU A 191 5.49 2.89 -7.85
C LEU A 191 6.67 3.56 -8.58
N ARG A 192 6.88 3.26 -9.86
CA ARG A 192 7.92 3.92 -10.65
C ARG A 192 7.66 5.41 -10.78
N THR A 193 6.43 5.82 -11.06
CA THR A 193 6.05 7.23 -11.16
C THR A 193 6.30 7.95 -9.85
N GLN A 194 5.84 7.39 -8.72
CA GLN A 194 6.06 8.00 -7.40
C GLN A 194 7.56 8.09 -7.06
N ALA A 195 8.34 7.07 -7.42
CA ALA A 195 9.79 7.10 -7.22
C ALA A 195 10.48 8.21 -8.05
N THR A 196 10.00 8.49 -9.29
CA THR A 196 10.53 9.60 -10.09
C THR A 196 10.22 10.97 -9.49
N TYR A 197 9.10 11.12 -8.80
CA TYR A 197 8.78 12.35 -8.05
C TYR A 197 9.64 12.51 -6.79
N GLY A 198 10.21 11.43 -6.28
CA GLY A 198 11.08 11.45 -5.11
C GLY A 198 10.48 10.87 -3.84
N PHE A 199 9.28 10.31 -3.91
CA PHE A 199 8.73 9.53 -2.80
C PHE A 199 9.62 8.31 -2.50
N LYS A 200 9.85 8.06 -1.22
CA LYS A 200 10.71 6.97 -0.74
C LYS A 200 9.96 5.93 0.09
N TYR A 201 8.74 6.23 0.46
CA TYR A 201 7.88 5.39 1.27
C TYR A 201 6.48 5.33 0.64
N VAL A 202 5.82 4.20 0.73
CA VAL A 202 4.42 4.05 0.30
C VAL A 202 3.61 3.31 1.35
N LYS A 203 2.49 3.88 1.76
CA LYS A 203 1.45 3.19 2.50
C LYS A 203 0.55 2.47 1.50
N MET A 204 0.51 1.15 1.56
CA MET A 204 -0.43 0.33 0.78
C MET A 204 -1.61 -0.05 1.67
N ASP A 205 -2.79 0.42 1.32
CA ASP A 205 -4.02 0.19 2.07
C ASP A 205 -5.00 -0.69 1.27
N PHE A 206 -6.04 -1.18 1.93
CA PHE A 206 -7.10 -2.02 1.34
C PHE A 206 -6.57 -3.26 0.60
N VAL A 207 -5.40 -3.77 1.01
CA VAL A 207 -4.80 -4.97 0.40
C VAL A 207 -5.65 -6.23 0.63
N ASN A 208 -6.50 -6.21 1.63
CA ASN A 208 -7.51 -7.24 1.91
C ASN A 208 -8.54 -7.42 0.77
N CYS A 209 -8.73 -6.41 -0.08
CA CYS A 209 -9.56 -6.56 -1.29
C CYS A 209 -9.04 -7.65 -2.24
N GLY A 210 -7.74 -7.96 -2.21
CA GLY A 210 -7.14 -8.96 -3.10
C GLY A 210 -7.21 -10.41 -2.59
N ILE A 211 -7.72 -10.66 -1.37
CA ILE A 211 -7.77 -12.00 -0.76
C ILE A 211 -9.19 -12.47 -0.43
N VAL A 212 -10.19 -11.81 -0.99
CA VAL A 212 -11.60 -12.20 -0.82
C VAL A 212 -11.90 -13.51 -1.55
N GLN A 213 -12.86 -14.27 -1.07
CA GLN A 213 -13.32 -15.46 -1.81
C GLN A 213 -14.01 -15.02 -3.10
N ALA A 214 -13.48 -15.47 -4.24
CA ALA A 214 -14.01 -15.17 -5.57
C ALA A 214 -14.29 -16.47 -6.35
N ASP A 215 -15.06 -16.37 -7.43
CA ASP A 215 -15.36 -17.49 -8.33
C ASP A 215 -14.08 -18.05 -8.97
N SER A 216 -13.16 -17.16 -9.32
CA SER A 216 -11.85 -17.49 -9.88
C SER A 216 -10.90 -16.29 -9.77
N TYR A 217 -9.61 -16.59 -9.83
CA TYR A 217 -8.53 -15.63 -10.04
C TYR A 217 -7.92 -15.86 -11.42
N TYR A 218 -7.31 -14.83 -11.99
CA TYR A 218 -6.64 -14.91 -13.29
C TYR A 218 -5.56 -16.00 -13.29
N ASN A 219 -4.77 -16.07 -12.24
CA ASN A 219 -3.81 -17.16 -12.04
C ASN A 219 -4.24 -18.05 -10.87
N PRO A 220 -4.92 -19.16 -11.13
CA PRO A 220 -5.43 -20.05 -10.09
C PRO A 220 -4.32 -20.86 -9.37
N GLU A 221 -3.08 -20.87 -9.86
CA GLU A 221 -1.96 -21.56 -9.21
C GLU A 221 -1.44 -20.77 -7.99
N VAL A 222 -1.70 -19.47 -7.93
CA VAL A 222 -1.23 -18.58 -6.84
C VAL A 222 -2.30 -18.40 -5.78
N THR A 223 -3.56 -18.63 -6.14
CA THR A 223 -4.72 -18.43 -5.27
C THR A 223 -5.65 -19.63 -5.41
N THR A 224 -6.12 -20.11 -4.32
CA THR A 224 -7.07 -21.23 -4.27
C THR A 224 -8.36 -20.79 -3.61
#